data_57d70646b01d92299c906655bd897259
#
_entry.id   57d70646b01d92299c906655bd897259
#
_cell.length_a   1.000
_cell.length_b   1.000
_cell.length_c   1.000
_cell.angle_alpha   90.00
_cell.angle_beta   90.00
_cell.angle_gamma   90.00
#
_symmetry.space_group_name_H-M   'P 1'
#
loop_
_entity.id
_entity.type
_entity.pdbx_description
1 polymer ?
#
loop_
_entity_poly.entity_id
_entity_poly.type
_entity_poly.pdbx_seq_one_letter_code
_entity_poly.pdbx_strand_id
1 'polypeptide(L)' 'MFDLTVVAFDGRWLLLDEAEGELGEFATRDEALKAAGDFAVLDREPRHVLIQDDVGEWDETIVEPPRMH' A
#
# COMPACT_ATOMS: atom_id res chain seq x y z
N MET A 1 9.99 0.09 10.27
CA MET A 1 9.44 -1.14 9.67
C MET A 1 8.24 -0.80 8.81
N PHE A 2 8.17 -1.37 7.63
CA PHE A 2 7.05 -1.11 6.72
C PHE A 2 5.96 -2.15 6.93
N ASP A 3 4.73 -1.69 7.06
CA ASP A 3 3.58 -2.56 7.26
C ASP A 3 3.07 -3.14 5.96
N LEU A 4 3.15 -2.34 4.90
CA LEU A 4 2.62 -2.70 3.60
C LEU A 4 3.64 -2.37 2.51
N THR A 5 3.58 -3.10 1.41
CA THR A 5 4.42 -2.83 0.24
C THR A 5 3.54 -2.80 -1.01
N VAL A 6 3.76 -1.80 -1.85
CA VAL A 6 3.10 -1.69 -3.15
C VAL A 6 4.17 -1.85 -4.21
N VAL A 7 4.01 -2.84 -5.08
CA VAL A 7 5.03 -3.19 -6.09
C VAL A 7 4.41 -3.19 -7.48
N ALA A 8 5.07 -2.51 -8.41
CA ALA A 8 4.68 -2.58 -9.81
C ALA A 8 5.17 -3.90 -10.39
N PHE A 9 4.28 -4.65 -11.00
CA PHE A 9 4.60 -5.95 -11.58
C PHE A 9 3.72 -6.21 -12.81
N ASP A 10 4.38 -6.42 -13.94
CA ASP A 10 3.71 -6.78 -15.19
C ASP A 10 2.52 -5.88 -15.56
N GLY A 11 2.73 -4.57 -15.45
CA GLY A 11 1.70 -3.58 -15.78
C GLY A 11 0.61 -3.40 -14.74
N ARG A 12 0.78 -4.00 -13.58
CA ARG A 12 -0.17 -3.93 -12.47
C ARG A 12 0.54 -3.54 -11.19
N TRP A 13 -0.24 -3.30 -10.16
CA TRP A 13 0.28 -2.94 -8.85
C TRP A 13 -0.21 -3.94 -7.81
N LEU A 14 0.73 -4.54 -7.09
CA LEU A 14 0.40 -5.52 -6.05
C LEU A 14 0.52 -4.86 -4.68
N LEU A 15 -0.45 -5.11 -3.83
CA LEU A 15 -0.40 -4.70 -2.43
C LEU A 15 -0.06 -5.92 -1.59
N LEU A 16 1.02 -5.83 -0.84
CA LEU A 16 1.56 -6.93 -0.05
C LEU A 16 1.59 -6.57 1.42
N ASP A 17 1.28 -7.54 2.26
CA ASP A 17 1.42 -7.43 3.71
C ASP A 17 2.56 -8.35 4.14
N GLU A 18 3.40 -7.89 5.05
CA GLU A 18 4.52 -8.66 5.56
C GLU A 18 4.07 -10.01 6.16
N ALA A 19 2.93 -10.02 6.84
CA ALA A 19 2.44 -11.22 7.52
C ALA A 19 1.58 -12.11 6.62
N GLU A 20 0.74 -11.52 5.79
CA GLU A 20 -0.24 -12.26 5.01
C GLU A 20 0.12 -12.45 3.53
N GLY A 21 1.12 -11.73 3.05
CA GLY A 21 1.52 -11.79 1.66
C GLY A 21 0.65 -10.89 0.78
N GLU A 22 0.26 -11.37 -0.40
CA GLU A 22 -0.51 -10.58 -1.35
C GLU A 22 -1.92 -10.31 -0.85
N LEU A 23 -2.28 -9.04 -0.73
CA LEU A 23 -3.61 -8.61 -0.32
C LEU A 23 -4.50 -8.26 -1.51
N GLY A 24 -3.92 -7.86 -2.63
CA GLY A 24 -4.70 -7.50 -3.79
C GLY A 24 -3.83 -7.06 -4.95
N GLU A 25 -4.49 -6.92 -6.10
CA GLU A 25 -3.87 -6.53 -7.35
C GLU A 25 -4.71 -5.40 -7.95
N PHE A 26 -4.05 -4.35 -8.43
CA PHE A 26 -4.72 -3.13 -8.86
C PHE A 26 -4.16 -2.67 -10.21
N ALA A 27 -4.97 -1.94 -10.97
CA ALA A 27 -4.57 -1.42 -12.26
C ALA A 27 -3.65 -0.21 -12.15
N THR A 28 -3.75 0.56 -11.06
CA THR A 28 -2.97 1.76 -10.87
C THR A 28 -2.38 1.84 -9.47
N ARG A 29 -1.31 2.63 -9.35
CA ARG A 29 -0.69 2.93 -8.06
C ARG A 29 -1.70 3.56 -7.09
N ASP A 30 -2.50 4.49 -7.59
CA ASP A 30 -3.47 5.19 -6.75
C ASP A 30 -4.50 4.25 -6.17
N GLU A 31 -4.95 3.28 -6.96
CA GLU A 31 -5.89 2.27 -6.46
C GLU A 31 -5.25 1.42 -5.36
N ALA A 32 -4.00 1.03 -5.55
CA ALA A 32 -3.27 0.24 -4.54
C ALA A 32 -3.09 1.03 -3.25
N LEU A 33 -2.75 2.31 -3.35
CA LEU A 33 -2.60 3.17 -2.18
C LEU A 33 -3.92 3.42 -1.47
N LYS A 34 -5.01 3.53 -2.23
CA LYS A 34 -6.33 3.66 -1.64
C LYS A 34 -6.70 2.42 -0.84
N ALA A 35 -6.42 1.25 -1.38
CA ALA A 35 -6.64 -0.01 -0.67
C ALA A 35 -5.80 -0.09 0.61
N ALA A 36 -4.54 0.36 0.53
CA ALA A 36 -3.69 0.42 1.72
C ALA A 36 -4.30 1.33 2.79
N GLY A 37 -4.89 2.46 2.37
CA GLY A 37 -5.60 3.36 3.28
C GLY A 37 -6.78 2.69 3.98
N ASP A 38 -7.48 1.81 3.28
CA ASP A 38 -8.60 1.07 3.87
C ASP A 38 -8.12 0.15 5.00
N PHE A 39 -6.94 -0.44 4.87
CA PHE A 39 -6.36 -1.22 5.95
C PHE A 39 -5.99 -0.35 7.16
N ALA A 40 -5.50 0.86 6.92
CA ALA A 40 -5.23 1.81 8.00
C ALA A 40 -6.51 2.15 8.77
N VAL A 41 -7.62 2.31 8.05
CA VAL A 41 -8.93 2.56 8.68
C VAL A 41 -9.35 1.39 9.56
N LEU A 42 -9.19 0.16 9.07
CA LEU A 42 -9.55 -1.03 9.84
C LEU A 42 -8.75 -1.14 11.13
N ASP A 43 -7.46 -0.84 11.07
CA ASP A 43 -6.58 -0.93 12.23
C ASP A 43 -6.60 0.33 13.09
N ARG A 44 -7.17 1.40 12.60
CA ARG A 44 -7.21 2.72 13.25
C ARG A 44 -5.83 3.28 13.55
N GLU A 45 -4.85 2.88 12.75
CA GLU A 45 -3.46 3.30 12.89
C GLU A 45 -2.88 3.69 11.55
N PRO A 46 -1.96 4.66 11.51
CA PRO A 46 -1.22 4.94 10.29
C PRO A 46 -0.41 3.72 9.87
N ARG A 47 -0.30 3.51 8.57
CA ARG A 47 0.50 2.43 8.02
C ARG A 47 1.63 2.99 7.16
N HIS A 48 2.81 2.45 7.36
CA HIS A 48 3.96 2.77 6.53
C HIS A 48 3.92 1.90 5.29
N VAL A 49 3.93 2.54 4.12
CA VAL A 49 3.85 1.84 2.84
C VAL A 49 5.13 2.08 2.06
N LEU A 50 5.80 1.01 1.68
CA LEU A 50 6.95 1.05 0.81
C LEU A 50 6.47 0.79 -0.62
N ILE A 51 6.86 1.65 -1.56
CA ILE A 51 6.39 1.57 -2.94
C ILE A 51 7.57 1.35 -3.85
N GLN A 52 7.49 0.33 -4.71
CA GLN A 52 8.47 0.10 -5.76
C GLN A 52 7.81 0.28 -7.11
N ASP A 53 8.28 1.23 -7.90
CA ASP A 53 7.72 1.46 -9.23
C ASP A 53 8.28 0.49 -10.28
N ASP A 54 7.84 0.65 -11.52
CA ASP A 54 8.20 -0.25 -12.61
C ASP A 54 9.64 -0.15 -13.07
N VAL A 55 10.34 0.90 -12.69
CA VAL A 55 11.78 1.06 -12.96
C VAL A 55 12.64 0.62 -11.78
N GLY A 56 12.03 0.14 -10.72
CA GLY A 56 12.74 -0.36 -9.55
C GLY A 56 13.10 0.69 -8.51
N GLU A 57 12.63 1.91 -8.67
CA GLU A 57 12.86 2.94 -7.67
C GLU A 57 11.95 2.74 -6.47
N TRP A 58 12.49 2.97 -5.29
CA TRP A 58 11.74 2.85 -4.04
C TRP A 58 11.31 4.21 -3.54
N ASP A 59 10.07 4.27 -3.08
CA ASP A 59 9.51 5.43 -2.43
C ASP A 59 8.77 4.96 -1.19
N GLU A 60 8.48 5.87 -0.28
CA GLU A 60 7.73 5.51 0.91
C GLU A 60 6.69 6.57 1.23
N THR A 61 5.59 6.13 1.81
CA THR A 61 4.55 7.04 2.24
C THR A 61 3.88 6.49 3.49
N ILE A 62 3.06 7.32 4.11
CA ILE A 62 2.26 6.90 5.25
C ILE A 62 0.80 7.11 4.88
N VAL A 63 0.01 6.04 5.00
CA VAL A 63 -1.43 6.14 4.84
C VAL A 63 -2.06 6.21 6.23
N GLU A 64 -2.94 7.17 6.42
CA GLU A 64 -3.55 7.41 7.71
C GLU A 64 -5.06 7.21 7.63
N PRO A 65 -5.69 6.74 8.73
CA PRO A 65 -7.14 6.70 8.76
C PRO A 65 -7.71 8.11 8.71
N PRO A 66 -8.86 8.30 8.04
CA PRO A 66 -9.48 9.63 8.00
C PRO A 66 -9.84 10.09 9.40
N ARG A 67 -9.66 11.39 9.62
CA ARG A 67 -10.05 11.98 10.90
C ARG A 67 -11.56 12.13 10.96
N MET A 68 -12.10 11.68 12.05
CA MET A 68 -13.52 11.83 12.35
C MET A 68 -13.72 13.05 13.21
N HIS A 69 -14.65 13.88 12.84
CA HIS A 69 -15.01 15.04 13.65
C HIS A 69 -16.37 14.85 14.25
#